data_915a422bc9edc8542039141e0ca52f28
#
_entry.id   915a422bc9edc8542039141e0ca52f28
#
_cell.length_a   1.000
_cell.length_b   1.000
_cell.length_c   1.000
_cell.angle_alpha   90.00
_cell.angle_beta   90.00
_cell.angle_gamma   90.00
#
_symmetry.space_group_name_H-M   'P 1'
#
loop_
_entity.id
_entity.type
_entity.pdbx_description
1 polymer ?
#
loop_
_entity_poly.entity_id
_entity_poly.type
_entity_poly.pdbx_seq_one_letter_code
_entity_poly.pdbx_strand_id
1 'polypeptide(L)'
;MSALMVYFLILVVFFVLYFLIPHKQAWIPFLLLVFALATLAFYCEPNDTDDLFRYFRIIDQMRVGGWDRFQEMIQNNEFDFGALPIAGYYFYLISLLPDNHFLPFFTILISYGCMMLIIYKVAQRYKVDKLFLALALFFVLSTYWFYDIYSGTRNGLSFTIALVCIYYHFVERKNIVFCFIGYIIVCGLHSSGILLIALGAVAYLTFNNKSEFVNLLIIFTLVGASAGITVLSKISDNEFVQTLSGKTENAVDNLGISFQTNFLVNVATYFVAVLIIAYAFAYIKRYITDKGEKRFFRFVEVIVYFSLGSIVSGLIFVRILRWAIPILVSIVYMVGMQIQKDRLDNGFIDLSYDSDTPRAEKIRAMNKGVTSFFLFAYSSVHLWYDFNGSSLIWLHF
;
A
#
# COMPACT_ATOMS: atom_id res chain seq x y z
N MET A 1 -25.67 -12.24 -10.35
CA MET A 1 -24.27 -12.62 -10.00
C MET A 1 -23.85 -11.67 -8.90
N SER A 2 -23.28 -12.13 -7.78
CA SER A 2 -22.86 -11.20 -6.72
C SER A 2 -21.65 -10.37 -7.15
N ALA A 3 -21.49 -9.17 -6.59
CA ALA A 3 -20.35 -8.29 -6.88
C ALA A 3 -19.00 -9.00 -6.61
N LEU A 4 -18.95 -9.84 -5.59
CA LEU A 4 -17.78 -10.66 -5.28
C LEU A 4 -17.47 -11.68 -6.42
N MET A 5 -18.48 -12.33 -7.00
CA MET A 5 -18.26 -13.24 -8.14
C MET A 5 -17.73 -12.48 -9.37
N VAL A 6 -18.23 -11.24 -9.60
CA VAL A 6 -17.70 -10.36 -10.67
C VAL A 6 -16.24 -10.01 -10.41
N TYR A 7 -15.88 -9.66 -9.16
CA TYR A 7 -14.50 -9.40 -8.78
C TYR A 7 -13.59 -10.59 -9.10
N PHE A 8 -13.96 -11.80 -8.69
CA PHE A 8 -13.17 -13.01 -9.02
C PHE A 8 -13.08 -13.28 -10.50
N LEU A 9 -14.17 -13.09 -11.24
CA LEU A 9 -14.16 -13.25 -12.70
C LEU A 9 -13.17 -12.26 -13.34
N ILE A 10 -13.16 -11.01 -12.89
CA ILE A 10 -12.19 -10.00 -13.35
C ILE A 10 -10.76 -10.48 -13.11
N LEU A 11 -10.45 -11.02 -11.91
CA LEU A 11 -9.11 -11.54 -11.61
C LEU A 11 -8.74 -12.73 -12.50
N VAL A 12 -9.64 -13.68 -12.70
CA VAL A 12 -9.40 -14.84 -13.57
C VAL A 12 -9.12 -14.38 -15.01
N VAL A 13 -9.98 -13.50 -15.55
CA VAL A 13 -9.80 -12.95 -16.90
C VAL A 13 -8.47 -12.19 -17.00
N PHE A 14 -8.12 -11.41 -15.99
CA PHE A 14 -6.85 -10.71 -15.94
C PHE A 14 -5.67 -11.68 -16.05
N PHE A 15 -5.61 -12.75 -15.23
CA PHE A 15 -4.49 -13.69 -15.27
C PHE A 15 -4.45 -14.47 -16.59
N VAL A 16 -5.60 -14.84 -17.15
CA VAL A 16 -5.66 -15.46 -18.50
C VAL A 16 -5.06 -14.52 -19.54
N LEU A 17 -5.50 -13.28 -19.60
CA LEU A 17 -4.97 -12.28 -20.54
C LEU A 17 -3.48 -12.01 -20.30
N TYR A 18 -3.06 -11.91 -19.03
CA TYR A 18 -1.66 -11.70 -18.67
C TYR A 18 -0.75 -12.81 -19.19
N PHE A 19 -1.20 -14.09 -19.14
CA PHE A 19 -0.42 -15.22 -19.66
C PHE A 19 -0.48 -15.35 -21.19
N LEU A 20 -1.55 -14.93 -21.84
CA LEU A 20 -1.69 -14.95 -23.30
C LEU A 20 -0.91 -13.81 -23.98
N ILE A 21 -0.86 -12.63 -23.37
CA ILE A 21 -0.25 -11.43 -23.97
C ILE A 21 1.27 -11.46 -23.78
N PRO A 22 2.05 -11.06 -24.83
CA PRO A 22 3.51 -10.96 -24.71
C PRO A 22 3.95 -10.03 -23.57
N HIS A 23 5.03 -10.39 -22.86
CA HIS A 23 5.50 -9.65 -21.70
C HIS A 23 5.75 -8.14 -21.96
N LYS A 24 6.19 -7.78 -23.16
CA LYS A 24 6.37 -6.38 -23.57
C LYS A 24 5.07 -5.56 -23.57
N GLN A 25 3.94 -6.23 -23.69
CA GLN A 25 2.59 -5.64 -23.73
C GLN A 25 1.82 -5.87 -22.42
N ALA A 26 2.48 -6.26 -21.35
CA ALA A 26 1.87 -6.51 -20.04
C ALA A 26 1.10 -5.30 -19.47
N TRP A 27 1.39 -4.09 -19.94
CA TRP A 27 0.62 -2.89 -19.58
C TRP A 27 -0.85 -2.96 -20.02
N ILE A 28 -1.18 -3.70 -21.09
CA ILE A 28 -2.56 -3.83 -21.59
C ILE A 28 -3.46 -4.53 -20.57
N PRO A 29 -3.16 -5.79 -20.12
CA PRO A 29 -3.97 -6.42 -19.09
C PRO A 29 -4.00 -5.62 -17.77
N PHE A 30 -2.95 -4.88 -17.44
CA PHE A 30 -2.95 -4.02 -16.24
C PHE A 30 -3.96 -2.89 -16.37
N LEU A 31 -4.03 -2.19 -17.51
CA LEU A 31 -5.03 -1.15 -17.73
C LEU A 31 -6.45 -1.72 -17.74
N LEU A 32 -6.66 -2.86 -18.37
CA LEU A 32 -7.96 -3.53 -18.41
C LEU A 32 -8.42 -3.93 -17.01
N LEU A 33 -7.51 -4.49 -16.18
CA LEU A 33 -7.81 -4.81 -14.79
C LEU A 33 -8.25 -3.58 -14.00
N VAL A 34 -7.44 -2.52 -14.05
CA VAL A 34 -7.71 -1.28 -13.29
C VAL A 34 -9.05 -0.68 -13.69
N PHE A 35 -9.35 -0.64 -14.99
CA PHE A 35 -10.61 -0.11 -15.48
C PHE A 35 -11.81 -1.00 -15.13
N ALA A 36 -11.66 -2.33 -15.21
CA ALA A 36 -12.69 -3.28 -14.83
C ALA A 36 -13.02 -3.20 -13.33
N LEU A 37 -11.99 -3.08 -12.46
CA LEU A 37 -12.20 -2.89 -11.03
C LEU A 37 -12.83 -1.53 -10.70
N ALA A 38 -12.44 -0.45 -11.39
CA ALA A 38 -13.07 0.85 -11.23
C ALA A 38 -14.55 0.82 -11.65
N THR A 39 -14.85 0.13 -12.76
CA THR A 39 -16.23 -0.08 -13.21
C THR A 39 -17.03 -0.91 -12.20
N LEU A 40 -16.44 -1.98 -11.64
CA LEU A 40 -17.10 -2.74 -10.57
C LEU A 40 -17.42 -1.83 -9.37
N ALA A 41 -16.46 -0.98 -8.95
CA ALA A 41 -16.66 -0.05 -7.85
C ALA A 41 -17.80 0.94 -8.10
N PHE A 42 -18.01 1.34 -9.35
CA PHE A 42 -19.14 2.21 -9.74
C PHE A 42 -20.50 1.57 -9.51
N TYR A 43 -20.60 0.25 -9.63
CA TYR A 43 -21.87 -0.47 -9.48
C TYR A 43 -22.07 -1.10 -8.09
N CYS A 44 -21.09 -1.00 -7.20
CA CYS A 44 -21.24 -1.51 -5.85
C CYS A 44 -21.90 -0.46 -4.93
N GLU A 45 -22.80 -0.95 -4.08
CA GLU A 45 -23.46 -0.12 -3.07
C GLU A 45 -22.71 -0.18 -1.73
N PRO A 46 -22.52 0.93 -1.02
CA PRO A 46 -21.94 0.93 0.31
C PRO A 46 -22.94 0.46 1.37
N ASN A 47 -22.45 -0.25 2.39
CA ASN A 47 -23.26 -0.54 3.56
C ASN A 47 -23.42 0.71 4.45
N ASP A 48 -24.50 0.77 5.23
CA ASP A 48 -24.82 1.90 6.12
C ASP A 48 -23.72 2.20 7.15
N THR A 49 -22.89 1.19 7.48
CA THR A 49 -21.79 1.31 8.44
C THR A 49 -20.47 1.73 7.80
N ASP A 50 -20.40 1.82 6.47
CA ASP A 50 -19.18 2.14 5.75
C ASP A 50 -18.83 3.62 5.79
N ASP A 51 -17.53 3.91 5.76
CA ASP A 51 -17.05 5.26 5.54
C ASP A 51 -17.58 5.83 4.22
N LEU A 52 -17.71 5.01 3.18
CA LEU A 52 -18.21 5.41 1.88
C LEU A 52 -19.67 5.88 1.93
N PHE A 53 -20.53 5.22 2.70
CA PHE A 53 -21.91 5.66 2.89
C PHE A 53 -21.98 7.07 3.51
N ARG A 54 -21.13 7.32 4.50
CA ARG A 54 -20.99 8.65 5.10
C ARG A 54 -20.46 9.68 4.08
N TYR A 55 -19.54 9.29 3.20
CA TYR A 55 -19.03 10.17 2.15
C TYR A 55 -20.09 10.49 1.10
N PHE A 56 -20.96 9.57 0.76
CA PHE A 56 -22.09 9.84 -0.14
C PHE A 56 -23.00 10.92 0.43
N ARG A 57 -23.33 10.86 1.72
CA ARG A 57 -24.13 11.91 2.39
C ARG A 57 -23.44 13.28 2.35
N ILE A 58 -22.13 13.33 2.49
CA ILE A 58 -21.35 14.58 2.40
C ILE A 58 -21.41 15.14 0.98
N ILE A 59 -21.23 14.30 -0.02
CA ILE A 59 -21.31 14.67 -1.43
C ILE A 59 -22.71 15.20 -1.78
N ASP A 60 -23.77 14.56 -1.28
CA ASP A 60 -25.15 15.03 -1.48
C ASP A 60 -25.38 16.41 -0.85
N GLN A 61 -24.87 16.66 0.36
CA GLN A 61 -24.94 17.99 0.97
C GLN A 61 -24.21 19.04 0.12
N MET A 62 -23.02 18.72 -0.41
CA MET A 62 -22.27 19.60 -1.32
C MET A 62 -23.01 19.81 -2.64
N ARG A 63 -23.67 18.78 -3.18
CA ARG A 63 -24.45 18.87 -4.44
C ARG A 63 -25.64 19.80 -4.30
N VAL A 64 -26.34 19.72 -3.17
CA VAL A 64 -27.51 20.58 -2.89
C VAL A 64 -27.11 22.01 -2.56
N GLY A 65 -26.13 22.19 -1.68
CA GLY A 65 -25.70 23.51 -1.19
C GLY A 65 -24.61 24.20 -2.03
N GLY A 66 -24.04 23.49 -3.01
CA GLY A 66 -23.05 24.02 -3.94
C GLY A 66 -21.75 24.48 -3.25
N TRP A 67 -21.14 25.51 -3.84
CA TRP A 67 -19.89 26.08 -3.37
C TRP A 67 -19.98 26.66 -1.96
N ASP A 68 -21.09 27.29 -1.62
CA ASP A 68 -21.27 27.93 -0.30
C ASP A 68 -21.24 26.89 0.82
N ARG A 69 -21.94 25.76 0.64
CA ARG A 69 -21.92 24.65 1.62
C ARG A 69 -20.52 24.05 1.74
N PHE A 70 -19.81 23.89 0.62
CA PHE A 70 -18.42 23.41 0.64
C PHE A 70 -17.49 24.34 1.42
N GLN A 71 -17.60 25.67 1.22
CA GLN A 71 -16.82 26.66 1.98
C GLN A 71 -17.15 26.63 3.48
N GLU A 72 -18.43 26.51 3.84
CA GLU A 72 -18.85 26.33 5.23
C GLU A 72 -18.23 25.09 5.86
N MET A 73 -18.20 23.94 5.15
CA MET A 73 -17.58 22.72 5.65
C MET A 73 -16.08 22.87 5.88
N ILE A 74 -15.36 23.62 5.03
CA ILE A 74 -13.94 23.93 5.25
C ILE A 74 -13.76 24.85 6.45
N GLN A 75 -14.52 25.94 6.55
CA GLN A 75 -14.42 26.92 7.64
C GLN A 75 -14.70 26.30 9.00
N ASN A 76 -15.68 25.40 9.07
CA ASN A 76 -16.06 24.69 10.28
C ASN A 76 -15.24 23.43 10.54
N ASN A 77 -14.23 23.14 9.70
CA ASN A 77 -13.43 21.91 9.72
C ASN A 77 -14.28 20.62 9.77
N GLU A 78 -15.46 20.65 9.13
CA GLU A 78 -16.30 19.46 9.05
C GLU A 78 -15.56 18.33 8.33
N PHE A 79 -15.59 17.12 8.88
CA PHE A 79 -14.93 15.93 8.33
C PHE A 79 -13.40 16.09 8.11
N ASP A 80 -12.79 16.98 8.88
CA ASP A 80 -11.36 17.37 8.79
C ASP A 80 -11.03 18.17 7.50
N PHE A 81 -12.00 18.75 6.79
CA PHE A 81 -11.72 19.42 5.52
C PHE A 81 -10.95 20.75 5.67
N GLY A 82 -11.03 21.42 6.82
CA GLY A 82 -10.17 22.56 7.13
C GLY A 82 -8.69 22.15 7.24
N ALA A 83 -8.42 21.04 7.91
CA ALA A 83 -7.08 20.48 8.06
C ALA A 83 -6.58 19.68 6.84
N LEU A 84 -7.50 19.07 6.07
CA LEU A 84 -7.21 18.22 4.91
C LEU A 84 -8.00 18.70 3.66
N PRO A 85 -7.70 19.90 3.16
CA PRO A 85 -8.54 20.57 2.17
C PRO A 85 -8.61 19.83 0.82
N ILE A 86 -7.58 19.09 0.43
CA ILE A 86 -7.56 18.34 -0.84
C ILE A 86 -8.61 17.22 -0.83
N ALA A 87 -8.87 16.60 0.33
CA ALA A 87 -9.97 15.66 0.46
C ALA A 87 -11.32 16.36 0.23
N GLY A 88 -11.52 17.55 0.81
CA GLY A 88 -12.71 18.35 0.58
C GLY A 88 -12.89 18.73 -0.89
N TYR A 89 -11.85 19.24 -1.55
CA TYR A 89 -11.89 19.56 -2.99
C TYR A 89 -12.17 18.32 -3.85
N TYR A 90 -11.61 17.17 -3.52
CA TYR A 90 -11.88 15.93 -4.24
C TYR A 90 -13.37 15.56 -4.15
N PHE A 91 -13.97 15.64 -2.96
CA PHE A 91 -15.40 15.36 -2.76
C PHE A 91 -16.29 16.40 -3.44
N TYR A 92 -15.90 17.67 -3.38
CA TYR A 92 -16.62 18.73 -4.09
C TYR A 92 -16.60 18.50 -5.61
N LEU A 93 -15.46 18.13 -6.21
CA LEU A 93 -15.41 17.80 -7.63
C LEU A 93 -16.33 16.62 -7.99
N ILE A 94 -16.41 15.61 -7.13
CA ILE A 94 -17.34 14.49 -7.31
C ILE A 94 -18.80 14.98 -7.19
N SER A 95 -19.09 15.91 -6.29
CA SER A 95 -20.48 16.45 -6.14
C SER A 95 -20.99 17.17 -7.39
N LEU A 96 -20.10 17.62 -8.27
CA LEU A 96 -20.47 18.21 -9.56
C LEU A 96 -20.86 17.16 -10.61
N LEU A 97 -20.59 15.88 -10.36
CA LEU A 97 -20.97 14.76 -11.22
C LEU A 97 -22.38 14.25 -10.86
N PRO A 98 -23.09 13.60 -11.80
CA PRO A 98 -24.48 13.21 -11.60
C PRO A 98 -24.67 12.13 -10.53
N ASP A 99 -23.63 11.37 -10.17
CA ASP A 99 -23.74 10.20 -9.31
C ASP A 99 -22.59 10.14 -8.29
N ASN A 100 -22.88 9.71 -7.06
CA ASN A 100 -21.90 9.56 -5.98
C ASN A 100 -20.93 8.40 -6.23
N HIS A 101 -21.33 7.41 -7.03
CA HIS A 101 -20.51 6.26 -7.38
C HIS A 101 -19.26 6.61 -8.19
N PHE A 102 -19.16 7.83 -8.72
CA PHE A 102 -17.90 8.33 -9.26
C PHE A 102 -16.80 8.46 -8.18
N LEU A 103 -17.15 8.60 -6.90
CA LEU A 103 -16.15 8.62 -5.83
C LEU A 103 -15.37 7.29 -5.75
N PRO A 104 -15.99 6.13 -5.53
CA PRO A 104 -15.29 4.87 -5.51
C PRO A 104 -14.69 4.50 -6.88
N PHE A 105 -15.35 4.86 -8.00
CA PHE A 105 -14.80 4.66 -9.34
C PHE A 105 -13.40 5.30 -9.49
N PHE A 106 -13.28 6.61 -9.25
CA PHE A 106 -12.00 7.30 -9.38
C PHE A 106 -11.00 6.88 -8.29
N THR A 107 -11.48 6.55 -7.10
CA THR A 107 -10.63 6.04 -6.04
C THR A 107 -9.94 4.74 -6.45
N ILE A 108 -10.68 3.78 -6.95
CA ILE A 108 -10.15 2.50 -7.43
C ILE A 108 -9.27 2.71 -8.67
N LEU A 109 -9.71 3.53 -9.62
CA LEU A 109 -8.94 3.84 -10.83
C LEU A 109 -7.56 4.39 -10.48
N ILE A 110 -7.47 5.34 -9.57
CA ILE A 110 -6.20 5.98 -9.16
C ILE A 110 -5.40 5.01 -8.29
N SER A 111 -6.00 4.39 -7.27
CA SER A 111 -5.27 3.56 -6.30
C SER A 111 -4.68 2.31 -6.97
N TYR A 112 -5.50 1.55 -7.71
CA TYR A 112 -4.99 0.39 -8.46
C TYR A 112 -4.10 0.81 -9.63
N GLY A 113 -4.38 1.95 -10.27
CA GLY A 113 -3.52 2.52 -11.30
C GLY A 113 -2.12 2.84 -10.77
N CYS A 114 -2.01 3.51 -9.63
CA CYS A 114 -0.75 3.78 -8.95
C CYS A 114 -0.01 2.50 -8.54
N MET A 115 -0.73 1.54 -7.96
CA MET A 115 -0.17 0.24 -7.58
C MET A 115 0.40 -0.51 -8.79
N MET A 116 -0.38 -0.64 -9.86
CA MET A 116 0.06 -1.32 -11.08
C MET A 116 1.21 -0.60 -11.77
N LEU A 117 1.20 0.74 -11.76
CA LEU A 117 2.29 1.55 -12.32
C LEU A 117 3.63 1.26 -11.62
N ILE A 118 3.67 1.26 -10.28
CA ILE A 118 4.92 1.00 -9.55
C ILE A 118 5.41 -0.43 -9.76
N ILE A 119 4.51 -1.43 -9.68
CA ILE A 119 4.85 -2.84 -9.92
C ILE A 119 5.39 -3.02 -11.35
N TYR A 120 4.71 -2.45 -12.36
CA TYR A 120 5.14 -2.52 -13.75
C TYR A 120 6.52 -1.86 -13.98
N LYS A 121 6.74 -0.67 -13.42
CA LYS A 121 8.03 0.03 -13.54
C LYS A 121 9.17 -0.74 -12.91
N VAL A 122 8.94 -1.31 -11.74
CA VAL A 122 9.94 -2.17 -11.07
C VAL A 122 10.19 -3.44 -11.90
N ALA A 123 9.14 -4.09 -12.38
CA ALA A 123 9.28 -5.29 -13.21
C ALA A 123 10.07 -5.03 -14.49
N GLN A 124 9.82 -3.89 -15.15
CA GLN A 124 10.61 -3.48 -16.33
C GLN A 124 12.07 -3.19 -16.00
N ARG A 125 12.33 -2.48 -14.89
CA ARG A 125 13.68 -2.09 -14.49
C ARG A 125 14.58 -3.30 -14.21
N TYR A 126 14.04 -4.31 -13.53
CA TYR A 126 14.76 -5.53 -13.17
C TYR A 126 14.56 -6.66 -14.18
N LYS A 127 13.85 -6.42 -15.29
CA LYS A 127 13.52 -7.45 -16.30
C LYS A 127 12.94 -8.72 -15.67
N VAL A 128 12.00 -8.52 -14.73
CA VAL A 128 11.41 -9.58 -13.92
C VAL A 128 10.77 -10.65 -14.81
N ASP A 129 11.04 -11.91 -14.50
CA ASP A 129 10.42 -13.06 -15.16
C ASP A 129 8.90 -13.02 -15.03
N LYS A 130 8.20 -13.44 -16.09
CA LYS A 130 6.74 -13.41 -16.17
C LYS A 130 6.08 -14.16 -15.01
N LEU A 131 6.65 -15.29 -14.56
CA LEU A 131 6.12 -16.07 -13.46
C LEU A 131 6.27 -15.34 -12.11
N PHE A 132 7.43 -14.71 -11.84
CA PHE A 132 7.62 -13.97 -10.60
C PHE A 132 6.72 -12.75 -10.52
N LEU A 133 6.52 -12.07 -11.64
CA LEU A 133 5.57 -10.98 -11.71
C LEU A 133 4.13 -11.47 -11.51
N ALA A 134 3.74 -12.62 -12.09
CA ALA A 134 2.43 -13.21 -11.88
C ALA A 134 2.17 -13.54 -10.40
N LEU A 135 3.15 -14.15 -9.72
CA LEU A 135 3.04 -14.49 -8.30
C LEU A 135 2.98 -13.24 -7.41
N ALA A 136 3.78 -12.22 -7.73
CA ALA A 136 3.73 -10.93 -7.03
C ALA A 136 2.36 -10.24 -7.21
N LEU A 137 1.80 -10.26 -8.42
CA LEU A 137 0.48 -9.75 -8.72
C LEU A 137 -0.61 -10.54 -8.02
N PHE A 138 -0.51 -11.86 -7.99
CA PHE A 138 -1.47 -12.70 -7.27
C PHE A 138 -1.45 -12.40 -5.78
N PHE A 139 -0.26 -12.24 -5.18
CA PHE A 139 -0.14 -11.86 -3.78
C PHE A 139 -0.77 -10.49 -3.52
N VAL A 140 -0.40 -9.45 -4.28
CA VAL A 140 -0.93 -8.11 -4.02
C VAL A 140 -2.44 -8.03 -4.25
N LEU A 141 -2.97 -8.69 -5.28
CA LEU A 141 -4.40 -8.68 -5.58
C LEU A 141 -5.23 -9.50 -4.59
N SER A 142 -4.62 -10.47 -3.90
CA SER A 142 -5.28 -11.23 -2.83
C SER A 142 -5.19 -10.56 -1.46
N THR A 143 -4.19 -9.69 -1.21
CA THR A 143 -3.94 -9.08 0.09
C THR A 143 -4.24 -7.57 0.13
N TYR A 144 -4.21 -6.90 -1.02
CA TYR A 144 -4.63 -5.51 -1.19
C TYR A 144 -6.12 -5.50 -1.52
N TRP A 145 -6.94 -5.69 -0.47
CA TRP A 145 -8.35 -6.02 -0.63
C TRP A 145 -9.15 -4.90 -1.28
N PHE A 146 -9.90 -5.23 -2.31
CA PHE A 146 -10.72 -4.30 -3.10
C PHE A 146 -11.69 -3.48 -2.23
N TYR A 147 -12.38 -4.16 -1.29
CA TYR A 147 -13.33 -3.51 -0.42
C TYR A 147 -12.70 -2.45 0.51
N ASP A 148 -11.51 -2.72 1.05
CA ASP A 148 -10.80 -1.76 1.90
C ASP A 148 -10.46 -0.46 1.15
N ILE A 149 -10.15 -0.55 -0.14
CA ILE A 149 -9.86 0.62 -0.99
C ILE A 149 -11.14 1.31 -1.41
N TYR A 150 -12.15 0.56 -1.76
CA TYR A 150 -13.49 1.02 -2.14
C TYR A 150 -14.13 1.82 -1.01
N SER A 151 -14.14 1.28 0.22
CA SER A 151 -14.70 1.92 1.41
C SER A 151 -13.76 2.99 2.01
N GLY A 152 -12.46 2.71 2.09
CA GLY A 152 -11.44 3.57 2.69
C GLY A 152 -10.82 4.60 1.75
N THR A 153 -11.63 5.27 0.94
CA THR A 153 -11.27 6.16 -0.18
C THR A 153 -10.04 7.04 0.08
N ARG A 154 -10.04 7.86 1.13
CA ARG A 154 -8.95 8.82 1.40
C ARG A 154 -7.64 8.14 1.74
N ASN A 155 -7.71 7.03 2.48
CA ASN A 155 -6.53 6.25 2.85
C ASN A 155 -5.90 5.55 1.63
N GLY A 156 -6.71 4.83 0.84
CA GLY A 156 -6.26 4.15 -0.36
C GLY A 156 -5.53 5.09 -1.32
N LEU A 157 -6.12 6.25 -1.61
CA LEU A 157 -5.51 7.28 -2.46
C LEU A 157 -4.20 7.80 -1.88
N SER A 158 -4.20 8.20 -0.60
CA SER A 158 -3.01 8.81 0.00
C SER A 158 -1.82 7.85 0.06
N PHE A 159 -2.04 6.58 0.41
CA PHE A 159 -0.97 5.58 0.47
C PHE A 159 -0.39 5.26 -0.91
N THR A 160 -1.22 5.02 -1.91
CA THR A 160 -0.73 4.63 -3.23
C THR A 160 -0.06 5.77 -3.98
N ILE A 161 -0.58 6.99 -3.90
CA ILE A 161 0.07 8.17 -4.47
C ILE A 161 1.42 8.41 -3.77
N ALA A 162 1.48 8.32 -2.42
CA ALA A 162 2.73 8.46 -1.69
C ALA A 162 3.78 7.43 -2.11
N LEU A 163 3.41 6.16 -2.25
CA LEU A 163 4.32 5.09 -2.68
C LEU A 163 4.88 5.36 -4.08
N VAL A 164 4.04 5.78 -5.03
CA VAL A 164 4.48 6.15 -6.38
C VAL A 164 5.44 7.33 -6.32
N CYS A 165 5.10 8.39 -5.58
CA CYS A 165 5.97 9.57 -5.46
C CYS A 165 7.32 9.21 -4.82
N ILE A 166 7.35 8.40 -3.77
CA ILE A 166 8.58 7.93 -3.12
C ILE A 166 9.41 7.10 -4.10
N TYR A 167 8.80 6.19 -4.87
CA TYR A 167 9.51 5.40 -5.87
C TYR A 167 10.13 6.29 -6.96
N TYR A 168 9.35 7.22 -7.53
CA TYR A 168 9.86 8.12 -8.57
C TYR A 168 10.93 9.06 -8.03
N HIS A 169 10.77 9.59 -6.83
CA HIS A 169 11.75 10.46 -6.20
C HIS A 169 13.08 9.73 -5.91
N PHE A 170 13.02 8.50 -5.38
CA PHE A 170 14.23 7.78 -4.96
C PHE A 170 14.89 7.06 -6.13
N VAL A 171 14.12 6.34 -6.93
CA VAL A 171 14.64 5.40 -7.94
C VAL A 171 14.78 6.05 -9.30
N GLU A 172 13.70 6.63 -9.82
CA GLU A 172 13.70 7.20 -11.16
C GLU A 172 14.41 8.56 -11.22
N ARG A 173 14.40 9.33 -10.14
CA ARG A 173 15.02 10.65 -10.00
C ARG A 173 14.60 11.61 -11.11
N LYS A 174 13.39 11.42 -11.64
CA LYS A 174 12.78 12.22 -12.69
C LYS A 174 11.57 12.94 -12.13
N ASN A 175 11.26 14.10 -12.72
CA ASN A 175 10.03 14.81 -12.39
C ASN A 175 9.87 15.12 -10.88
N ILE A 176 10.94 15.61 -10.24
CA ILE A 176 10.93 15.95 -8.80
C ILE A 176 9.75 16.87 -8.47
N VAL A 177 9.45 17.85 -9.32
CA VAL A 177 8.30 18.75 -9.15
C VAL A 177 6.99 17.96 -9.05
N PHE A 178 6.81 16.94 -9.90
CA PHE A 178 5.63 16.07 -9.88
C PHE A 178 5.54 15.30 -8.55
N CYS A 179 6.66 14.83 -8.02
CA CYS A 179 6.69 14.17 -6.71
C CYS A 179 6.31 15.14 -5.59
N PHE A 180 6.78 16.39 -5.63
CA PHE A 180 6.40 17.41 -4.64
C PHE A 180 4.91 17.74 -4.70
N ILE A 181 4.33 17.91 -5.88
CA ILE A 181 2.87 18.08 -6.05
C ILE A 181 2.14 16.88 -5.47
N GLY A 182 2.60 15.66 -5.77
CA GLY A 182 2.02 14.45 -5.20
C GLY A 182 2.09 14.40 -3.68
N TYR A 183 3.20 14.83 -3.06
CA TYR A 183 3.32 14.91 -1.61
C TYR A 183 2.34 15.94 -1.00
N ILE A 184 2.15 17.09 -1.64
CA ILE A 184 1.15 18.08 -1.22
C ILE A 184 -0.26 17.48 -1.29
N ILE A 185 -0.59 16.77 -2.39
CA ILE A 185 -1.86 16.08 -2.56
C ILE A 185 -2.07 15.07 -1.43
N VAL A 186 -1.06 14.24 -1.15
CA VAL A 186 -1.12 13.22 -0.09
C VAL A 186 -1.35 13.84 1.28
N CYS A 187 -0.63 14.93 1.61
CA CYS A 187 -0.78 15.65 2.88
C CYS A 187 -2.18 16.22 3.06
N GLY A 188 -2.80 16.72 1.99
CA GLY A 188 -4.14 17.28 2.05
C GLY A 188 -5.28 16.24 1.87
N LEU A 189 -4.96 14.98 1.53
CA LEU A 189 -5.94 13.91 1.43
C LEU A 189 -6.18 13.20 2.78
N HIS A 190 -5.11 12.80 3.45
CA HIS A 190 -5.22 12.03 4.70
C HIS A 190 -3.94 12.05 5.54
N SER A 191 -4.11 12.13 6.87
CA SER A 191 -3.01 12.14 7.83
C SER A 191 -2.08 10.91 7.76
N SER A 192 -2.60 9.73 7.41
CA SER A 192 -1.79 8.51 7.24
C SER A 192 -0.79 8.63 6.09
N GLY A 193 -1.10 9.40 5.05
CA GLY A 193 -0.16 9.67 3.96
C GLY A 193 1.03 10.53 4.39
N ILE A 194 0.81 11.46 5.32
CA ILE A 194 1.88 12.27 5.93
C ILE A 194 2.86 11.36 6.65
N LEU A 195 2.35 10.38 7.41
CA LEU A 195 3.18 9.38 8.07
C LEU A 195 4.08 8.64 7.05
N LEU A 196 3.52 8.22 5.92
CA LEU A 196 4.28 7.49 4.92
C LEU A 196 5.39 8.36 4.30
N ILE A 197 5.11 9.64 4.05
CA ILE A 197 6.11 10.61 3.57
C ILE A 197 7.20 10.82 4.63
N ALA A 198 6.83 10.96 5.91
CA ALA A 198 7.79 11.11 7.00
C ALA A 198 8.71 9.88 7.12
N LEU A 199 8.16 8.66 7.01
CA LEU A 199 8.95 7.43 6.97
C LEU A 199 9.87 7.37 5.73
N GLY A 200 9.41 7.91 4.60
CA GLY A 200 10.23 8.11 3.41
C GLY A 200 11.41 9.06 3.66
N ALA A 201 11.18 10.17 4.35
CA ALA A 201 12.24 11.11 4.74
C ALA A 201 13.25 10.45 5.70
N VAL A 202 12.78 9.68 6.70
CA VAL A 202 13.66 8.90 7.59
C VAL A 202 14.52 7.94 6.78
N ALA A 203 13.94 7.22 5.82
CA ALA A 203 14.68 6.31 4.96
C ALA A 203 15.74 7.03 4.12
N TYR A 204 15.39 8.19 3.58
CA TYR A 204 16.31 9.03 2.81
C TYR A 204 17.51 9.49 3.63
N LEU A 205 17.30 9.87 4.88
CA LEU A 205 18.36 10.33 5.78
C LEU A 205 19.22 9.17 6.33
N THR A 206 18.64 7.99 6.50
CA THR A 206 19.28 6.86 7.19
C THR A 206 19.80 5.76 6.27
N PHE A 207 19.70 5.90 4.94
CA PHE A 207 20.05 4.80 4.02
C PHE A 207 21.53 4.39 4.05
N ASN A 208 22.44 5.29 4.44
CA ASN A 208 23.86 5.00 4.64
C ASN A 208 24.17 4.55 6.09
N ASN A 209 23.27 4.84 7.03
CA ASN A 209 23.44 4.50 8.43
C ASN A 209 22.59 3.27 8.77
N LYS A 210 23.23 2.10 8.85
CA LYS A 210 22.58 0.83 9.17
C LYS A 210 22.71 0.46 10.66
N SER A 211 22.92 1.44 11.51
CA SER A 211 23.03 1.24 12.96
C SER A 211 21.75 0.60 13.50
N GLU A 212 21.90 -0.46 14.30
CA GLU A 212 20.79 -1.12 15.01
C GLU A 212 20.04 -0.13 15.92
N PHE A 213 20.75 0.84 16.47
CA PHE A 213 20.16 1.91 17.26
C PHE A 213 19.14 2.75 16.47
N VAL A 214 19.44 3.07 15.18
CA VAL A 214 18.49 3.79 14.32
C VAL A 214 17.25 2.94 14.06
N ASN A 215 17.39 1.64 13.86
CA ASN A 215 16.26 0.74 13.68
C ASN A 215 15.40 0.64 14.95
N LEU A 216 16.03 0.61 16.12
CA LEU A 216 15.36 0.67 17.41
C LEU A 216 14.56 1.99 17.58
N LEU A 217 15.17 3.12 17.24
CA LEU A 217 14.48 4.41 17.26
C LEU A 217 13.25 4.42 16.34
N ILE A 218 13.33 3.80 15.16
CA ILE A 218 12.19 3.68 14.24
C ILE A 218 11.06 2.88 14.88
N ILE A 219 11.35 1.77 15.56
CA ILE A 219 10.36 0.97 16.27
C ILE A 219 9.62 1.81 17.33
N PHE A 220 10.33 2.67 18.04
CA PHE A 220 9.75 3.51 19.09
C PHE A 220 9.22 4.88 18.58
N THR A 221 9.32 5.16 17.28
CA THR A 221 8.91 6.44 16.70
C THR A 221 7.45 6.79 16.98
N LEU A 222 6.56 5.80 16.99
CA LEU A 222 5.13 6.04 17.23
C LEU A 222 4.89 6.62 18.63
N VAL A 223 5.50 6.04 19.64
CA VAL A 223 5.36 6.50 21.03
C VAL A 223 5.97 7.91 21.21
N GLY A 224 7.16 8.12 20.64
CA GLY A 224 7.83 9.42 20.69
C GLY A 224 7.10 10.51 19.91
N ALA A 225 6.58 10.19 18.72
CA ALA A 225 5.81 11.13 17.91
C ALA A 225 4.48 11.50 18.58
N SER A 226 3.79 10.52 19.18
CA SER A 226 2.58 10.76 19.95
C SER A 226 2.82 11.78 21.08
N ALA A 227 3.82 11.54 21.92
CA ALA A 227 4.17 12.46 23.00
C ALA A 227 4.54 13.87 22.47
N GLY A 228 5.30 13.94 21.38
CA GLY A 228 5.69 15.21 20.75
C GLY A 228 4.51 16.01 20.22
N ILE A 229 3.57 15.33 19.52
CA ILE A 229 2.36 15.97 18.97
C ILE A 229 1.44 16.47 20.09
N THR A 230 1.27 15.70 21.17
CA THR A 230 0.47 16.11 22.33
C THR A 230 1.07 17.36 23.01
N VAL A 231 2.40 17.46 23.07
CA VAL A 231 3.05 18.68 23.58
C VAL A 231 2.82 19.87 22.64
N LEU A 232 2.97 19.64 21.31
CA LEU A 232 2.77 20.70 20.32
C LEU A 232 1.33 21.21 20.27
N SER A 233 0.34 20.34 20.45
CA SER A 233 -1.07 20.74 20.47
C SER A 233 -1.46 21.61 21.65
N LYS A 234 -0.70 21.54 22.77
CA LYS A 234 -0.88 22.42 23.92
C LYS A 234 -0.29 23.82 23.71
N ILE A 235 0.58 23.99 22.72
CA ILE A 235 1.31 25.23 22.44
C ILE A 235 0.77 25.92 21.19
N SER A 236 0.09 25.19 20.31
CA SER A 236 -0.38 25.66 19.01
C SER A 236 -1.88 25.51 18.86
N ASP A 237 -2.55 26.62 18.53
CA ASP A 237 -3.98 26.62 18.18
C ASP A 237 -4.25 26.26 16.70
N ASN A 238 -3.23 25.80 15.98
CA ASN A 238 -3.36 25.43 14.58
C ASN A 238 -4.23 24.18 14.43
N GLU A 239 -5.32 24.29 13.65
CA GLU A 239 -6.31 23.22 13.43
C GLU A 239 -5.69 21.90 12.91
N PHE A 240 -4.66 22.01 12.06
CA PHE A 240 -3.94 20.85 11.57
C PHE A 240 -3.22 20.11 12.70
N VAL A 241 -2.56 20.84 13.61
CA VAL A 241 -1.86 20.26 14.78
C VAL A 241 -2.87 19.64 15.74
N GLN A 242 -4.00 20.31 15.98
CA GLN A 242 -5.08 19.80 16.84
C GLN A 242 -5.70 18.53 16.26
N THR A 243 -6.02 18.53 14.96
CA THR A 243 -6.53 17.33 14.26
C THR A 243 -5.54 16.16 14.32
N LEU A 244 -4.25 16.44 14.14
CA LEU A 244 -3.20 15.42 14.19
C LEU A 244 -3.02 14.87 15.61
N SER A 245 -3.08 15.74 16.64
CA SER A 245 -3.04 15.34 18.05
C SER A 245 -4.20 14.42 18.42
N GLY A 246 -5.44 14.81 18.13
CA GLY A 246 -6.62 14.00 18.40
C GLY A 246 -6.58 12.63 17.71
N LYS A 247 -6.06 12.55 16.48
CA LYS A 247 -5.88 11.27 15.77
C LYS A 247 -4.79 10.41 16.39
N THR A 248 -3.75 11.02 16.92
CA THR A 248 -2.62 10.31 17.55
C THR A 248 -3.02 9.82 18.94
N GLU A 249 -3.73 10.63 19.71
CA GLU A 249 -4.31 10.24 21.01
C GLU A 249 -5.29 9.08 20.84
N ASN A 250 -6.23 9.16 19.91
CA ASN A 250 -7.14 8.07 19.58
C ASN A 250 -6.41 6.77 19.16
N ALA A 251 -5.25 6.89 18.50
CA ALA A 251 -4.45 5.74 18.11
C ALA A 251 -3.73 5.09 19.29
N VAL A 252 -3.39 5.88 20.34
CA VAL A 252 -2.75 5.41 21.57
C VAL A 252 -3.79 4.92 22.57
N ASP A 253 -4.91 5.62 22.74
CA ASP A 253 -5.98 5.24 23.69
C ASP A 253 -6.67 3.94 23.30
N ASN A 254 -6.66 3.59 22.00
CA ASN A 254 -7.17 2.32 21.49
C ASN A 254 -6.17 1.15 21.59
N LEU A 255 -5.17 1.22 22.45
CA LEU A 255 -4.18 0.14 22.68
C LEU A 255 -4.81 -1.20 23.12
N GLY A 256 -6.05 -1.20 23.63
CA GLY A 256 -6.76 -2.40 24.07
C GLY A 256 -7.71 -3.03 23.04
N ILE A 257 -8.04 -2.32 21.94
CA ILE A 257 -9.06 -2.78 20.96
C ILE A 257 -8.45 -3.71 19.89
N SER A 258 -7.13 -3.89 19.91
CA SER A 258 -6.37 -4.65 18.92
C SER A 258 -6.68 -6.15 18.85
N PHE A 259 -7.42 -6.70 19.80
CA PHE A 259 -7.74 -8.13 19.88
C PHE A 259 -9.11 -8.51 19.30
N GLN A 260 -9.61 -7.73 18.35
CA GLN A 260 -10.77 -8.14 17.55
C GLN A 260 -10.48 -9.39 16.71
N THR A 261 -11.52 -10.11 16.33
CA THR A 261 -11.47 -11.43 15.66
C THR A 261 -10.51 -11.55 14.48
N ASN A 262 -10.22 -10.45 13.77
CA ASN A 262 -9.31 -10.41 12.61
C ASN A 262 -7.86 -10.06 12.97
N PHE A 263 -7.54 -9.76 14.23
CA PHE A 263 -6.20 -9.34 14.64
C PHE A 263 -5.15 -10.43 14.40
N LEU A 264 -5.47 -11.67 14.75
CA LEU A 264 -4.56 -12.81 14.54
C LEU A 264 -4.25 -13.04 13.07
N VAL A 265 -5.23 -12.86 12.17
CA VAL A 265 -5.02 -12.95 10.72
C VAL A 265 -4.10 -11.84 10.24
N ASN A 266 -4.32 -10.61 10.70
CA ASN A 266 -3.46 -9.47 10.37
C ASN A 266 -2.01 -9.67 10.87
N VAL A 267 -1.83 -10.18 12.08
CA VAL A 267 -0.51 -10.49 12.63
C VAL A 267 0.17 -11.62 11.86
N ALA A 268 -0.56 -12.68 11.50
CA ALA A 268 -0.03 -13.76 10.67
C ALA A 268 0.38 -13.25 9.28
N THR A 269 -0.44 -12.41 8.65
CA THR A 269 -0.13 -11.74 7.38
C THR A 269 1.16 -10.93 7.47
N TYR A 270 1.32 -10.18 8.56
CA TYR A 270 2.53 -9.39 8.79
C TYR A 270 3.76 -10.27 8.94
N PHE A 271 3.69 -11.36 9.71
CA PHE A 271 4.83 -12.27 9.87
C PHE A 271 5.22 -12.95 8.55
N VAL A 272 4.25 -13.39 7.74
CA VAL A 272 4.52 -13.93 6.40
C VAL A 272 5.19 -12.87 5.52
N ALA A 273 4.69 -11.65 5.52
CA ALA A 273 5.28 -10.53 4.80
C ALA A 273 6.73 -10.27 5.23
N VAL A 274 7.01 -10.24 6.54
CA VAL A 274 8.36 -10.05 7.10
C VAL A 274 9.30 -11.18 6.69
N LEU A 275 8.84 -12.42 6.72
CA LEU A 275 9.67 -13.58 6.28
C LEU A 275 10.04 -13.49 4.80
N ILE A 276 9.07 -13.13 3.93
CA ILE A 276 9.32 -12.93 2.49
C ILE A 276 10.31 -11.79 2.27
N ILE A 277 10.12 -10.66 2.96
CA ILE A 277 11.01 -9.51 2.90
C ILE A 277 12.40 -9.90 3.37
N ALA A 278 12.55 -10.52 4.54
CA ALA A 278 13.84 -10.91 5.08
C ALA A 278 14.61 -11.85 4.14
N TYR A 279 13.92 -12.83 3.56
CA TYR A 279 14.50 -13.75 2.59
C TYR A 279 14.98 -13.02 1.33
N ALA A 280 14.12 -12.23 0.72
CA ALA A 280 14.46 -11.51 -0.51
C ALA A 280 15.52 -10.44 -0.30
N PHE A 281 15.56 -9.78 0.87
CA PHE A 281 16.55 -8.77 1.21
C PHE A 281 17.98 -9.34 1.30
N ALA A 282 18.15 -10.62 1.61
CA ALA A 282 19.47 -11.26 1.58
C ALA A 282 20.14 -11.15 0.20
N TYR A 283 19.34 -11.22 -0.88
CA TYR A 283 19.81 -11.03 -2.25
C TYR A 283 19.89 -9.53 -2.62
N ILE A 284 18.86 -8.75 -2.31
CA ILE A 284 18.76 -7.34 -2.67
C ILE A 284 19.92 -6.54 -2.08
N LYS A 285 20.21 -6.66 -0.79
CA LYS A 285 21.28 -5.91 -0.11
C LYS A 285 22.67 -6.18 -0.68
N ARG A 286 22.90 -7.40 -1.15
CA ARG A 286 24.20 -7.82 -1.66
C ARG A 286 24.47 -7.29 -3.07
N TYR A 287 23.43 -7.12 -3.89
CA TYR A 287 23.60 -6.91 -5.33
C TYR A 287 23.11 -5.54 -5.84
N ILE A 288 22.31 -4.84 -5.08
CA ILE A 288 21.88 -3.49 -5.44
C ILE A 288 22.98 -2.49 -5.10
N THR A 289 23.48 -1.81 -6.13
CA THR A 289 24.52 -0.80 -6.02
C THR A 289 23.99 0.62 -6.19
N ASP A 290 22.92 0.81 -6.95
CA ASP A 290 22.34 2.13 -7.20
C ASP A 290 21.86 2.79 -5.90
N LYS A 291 22.25 4.06 -5.73
CA LYS A 291 21.96 4.84 -4.53
C LYS A 291 20.46 5.09 -4.31
N GLY A 292 19.69 5.24 -5.39
CA GLY A 292 18.25 5.46 -5.31
C GLY A 292 17.50 4.20 -4.92
N GLU A 293 17.90 3.07 -5.50
CA GLU A 293 17.37 1.76 -5.12
C GLU A 293 17.68 1.43 -3.67
N LYS A 294 18.89 1.71 -3.20
CA LYS A 294 19.26 1.55 -1.78
C LYS A 294 18.35 2.38 -0.86
N ARG A 295 18.01 3.62 -1.25
CA ARG A 295 17.06 4.46 -0.50
C ARG A 295 15.67 3.87 -0.49
N PHE A 296 15.20 3.36 -1.63
CA PHE A 296 13.88 2.75 -1.72
C PHE A 296 13.78 1.48 -0.89
N PHE A 297 14.78 0.59 -0.97
CA PHE A 297 14.78 -0.60 -0.13
C PHE A 297 15.01 -0.28 1.35
N ARG A 298 15.74 0.81 1.69
CA ARG A 298 15.77 1.31 3.06
C ARG A 298 14.39 1.78 3.52
N PHE A 299 13.62 2.40 2.64
CA PHE A 299 12.23 2.77 2.94
C PHE A 299 11.38 1.54 3.28
N VAL A 300 11.52 0.45 2.55
CA VAL A 300 10.84 -0.82 2.89
C VAL A 300 11.23 -1.30 4.29
N GLU A 301 12.54 -1.30 4.63
CA GLU A 301 13.00 -1.65 5.99
C GLU A 301 12.37 -0.75 7.06
N VAL A 302 12.36 0.57 6.83
CA VAL A 302 11.78 1.54 7.75
C VAL A 302 10.29 1.24 7.98
N ILE A 303 9.53 0.93 6.92
CA ILE A 303 8.12 0.54 7.03
C ILE A 303 7.97 -0.73 7.87
N VAL A 304 8.80 -1.74 7.67
CA VAL A 304 8.75 -3.00 8.44
C VAL A 304 9.05 -2.76 9.92
N TYR A 305 10.11 -2.02 10.24
CA TYR A 305 10.44 -1.70 11.64
C TYR A 305 9.39 -0.84 12.31
N PHE A 306 8.88 0.17 11.60
CA PHE A 306 7.80 1.01 12.12
C PHE A 306 6.52 0.20 12.34
N SER A 307 6.17 -0.72 11.41
CA SER A 307 5.01 -1.60 11.57
C SER A 307 5.14 -2.50 12.80
N LEU A 308 6.35 -3.04 13.06
CA LEU A 308 6.61 -3.83 14.26
C LEU A 308 6.32 -3.00 15.53
N GLY A 309 6.80 -1.77 15.59
CA GLY A 309 6.53 -0.86 16.71
C GLY A 309 5.07 -0.43 16.82
N SER A 310 4.34 -0.39 15.69
CA SER A 310 2.93 0.02 15.64
C SER A 310 1.94 -1.11 15.98
N ILE A 311 2.38 -2.35 16.21
CA ILE A 311 1.51 -3.46 16.64
C ILE A 311 0.72 -3.09 17.91
N VAL A 312 1.29 -2.28 18.78
CA VAL A 312 0.61 -1.77 19.99
C VAL A 312 -0.56 -0.84 19.67
N SER A 313 -0.57 -0.20 18.48
CA SER A 313 -1.66 0.62 17.97
C SER A 313 -2.34 -0.07 16.80
N GLY A 314 -3.36 -0.90 17.10
CA GLY A 314 -4.04 -1.72 16.07
C GLY A 314 -4.48 -0.92 14.85
N LEU A 315 -4.91 0.34 15.02
CA LEU A 315 -5.36 1.18 13.94
C LEU A 315 -4.25 1.56 12.95
N ILE A 316 -3.08 1.98 13.43
CA ILE A 316 -1.93 2.36 12.58
C ILE A 316 -1.33 1.12 11.95
N PHE A 317 -1.16 0.05 12.73
CA PHE A 317 -0.64 -1.23 12.25
C PHE A 317 -1.46 -1.78 11.09
N VAL A 318 -2.79 -1.88 11.26
CA VAL A 318 -3.69 -2.41 10.23
C VAL A 318 -3.70 -1.53 8.98
N ARG A 319 -3.61 -0.21 9.11
CA ARG A 319 -3.53 0.69 7.95
C ARG A 319 -2.28 0.46 7.12
N ILE A 320 -1.12 0.33 7.75
CA ILE A 320 0.13 0.06 7.04
C ILE A 320 0.09 -1.33 6.41
N LEU A 321 -0.40 -2.33 7.17
CA LEU A 321 -0.53 -3.69 6.70
C LEU A 321 -1.43 -3.81 5.47
N ARG A 322 -2.56 -3.11 5.44
CA ARG A 322 -3.52 -3.20 4.33
C ARG A 322 -3.09 -2.42 3.09
N TRP A 323 -2.45 -1.26 3.25
CA TRP A 323 -2.26 -0.32 2.14
C TRP A 323 -0.82 -0.14 1.66
N ALA A 324 0.18 -0.50 2.45
CA ALA A 324 1.58 -0.40 2.04
C ALA A 324 2.26 -1.77 1.89
N ILE A 325 2.14 -2.62 2.89
CA ILE A 325 2.87 -3.90 2.96
C ILE A 325 2.61 -4.80 1.74
N PRO A 326 1.38 -5.00 1.24
CA PRO A 326 1.17 -5.89 0.10
C PRO A 326 1.93 -5.46 -1.16
N ILE A 327 1.95 -4.16 -1.44
CA ILE A 327 2.67 -3.58 -2.59
C ILE A 327 4.18 -3.76 -2.41
N LEU A 328 4.69 -3.43 -1.21
CA LEU A 328 6.12 -3.50 -0.92
C LEU A 328 6.65 -4.94 -0.91
N VAL A 329 5.90 -5.88 -0.36
CA VAL A 329 6.23 -7.32 -0.39
C VAL A 329 6.30 -7.83 -1.82
N SER A 330 5.32 -7.49 -2.65
CA SER A 330 5.30 -7.87 -4.06
C SER A 330 6.54 -7.38 -4.81
N ILE A 331 6.92 -6.12 -4.57
CA ILE A 331 8.13 -5.52 -5.16
C ILE A 331 9.39 -6.25 -4.68
N VAL A 332 9.53 -6.43 -3.38
CA VAL A 332 10.72 -7.06 -2.79
C VAL A 332 10.84 -8.51 -3.24
N TYR A 333 9.72 -9.25 -3.25
CA TYR A 333 9.69 -10.64 -3.71
C TYR A 333 10.17 -10.75 -5.17
N MET A 334 9.55 -10.02 -6.11
CA MET A 334 9.88 -10.16 -7.52
C MET A 334 11.31 -9.74 -7.85
N VAL A 335 11.82 -8.68 -7.19
CA VAL A 335 13.22 -8.23 -7.37
C VAL A 335 14.19 -9.24 -6.79
N GLY A 336 13.95 -9.72 -5.58
CA GLY A 336 14.81 -10.73 -4.94
C GLY A 336 14.87 -12.04 -5.72
N MET A 337 13.73 -12.52 -6.23
CA MET A 337 13.67 -13.74 -7.04
C MET A 337 14.36 -13.56 -8.40
N GLN A 338 14.21 -12.40 -9.02
CA GLN A 338 14.90 -12.12 -10.29
C GLN A 338 16.42 -12.06 -10.11
N ILE A 339 16.92 -11.36 -9.10
CA ILE A 339 18.35 -11.30 -8.79
C ILE A 339 18.89 -12.71 -8.53
N GLN A 340 18.16 -13.54 -7.78
CA GLN A 340 18.56 -14.93 -7.54
C GLN A 340 18.62 -15.74 -8.84
N LYS A 341 17.62 -15.60 -9.73
CA LYS A 341 17.58 -16.26 -11.03
C LYS A 341 18.77 -15.86 -11.89
N ASP A 342 19.00 -14.55 -12.07
CA ASP A 342 20.08 -14.03 -12.93
C ASP A 342 21.45 -14.53 -12.50
N ARG A 343 21.64 -14.76 -11.21
CA ARG A 343 22.91 -15.31 -10.70
C ARG A 343 23.08 -16.79 -10.96
N LEU A 344 22.00 -17.55 -10.85
CA LEU A 344 22.03 -18.98 -11.19
C LEU A 344 22.31 -19.18 -12.68
N ASP A 345 21.66 -18.36 -13.53
CA ASP A 345 21.77 -18.46 -14.99
C ASP A 345 23.17 -18.00 -15.52
N ASN A 346 23.79 -17.03 -14.86
CA ASN A 346 25.08 -16.49 -15.26
C ASN A 346 26.31 -17.21 -14.68
N GLY A 347 26.12 -18.28 -13.91
CA GLY A 347 27.21 -19.07 -13.32
C GLY A 347 28.16 -18.27 -12.39
N PHE A 348 27.74 -17.10 -11.89
CA PHE A 348 28.48 -16.31 -10.92
C PHE A 348 28.45 -17.02 -9.56
N ILE A 349 29.33 -18.00 -9.42
CA ILE A 349 29.60 -18.67 -8.17
C ILE A 349 30.55 -17.75 -7.40
N ASP A 350 30.11 -17.34 -6.25
CA ASP A 350 30.95 -16.55 -5.34
C ASP A 350 31.96 -17.49 -4.68
N LEU A 351 33.17 -17.53 -5.24
CA LEU A 351 34.30 -18.39 -4.79
C LEU A 351 34.74 -18.15 -3.34
N SER A 352 34.15 -17.19 -2.63
CA SER A 352 34.47 -16.88 -1.23
C SER A 352 33.77 -17.77 -0.19
N TYR A 353 32.83 -18.59 -0.61
CA TYR A 353 32.18 -19.57 0.24
C TYR A 353 32.24 -20.92 -0.49
N ASP A 354 32.77 -21.93 0.15
CA ASP A 354 32.99 -23.29 -0.34
C ASP A 354 31.73 -24.04 -0.78
N SER A 355 31.02 -23.43 -1.73
CA SER A 355 29.63 -23.71 -2.11
C SER A 355 29.47 -24.29 -3.51
N ASP A 356 30.56 -24.70 -4.16
CA ASP A 356 30.57 -25.26 -5.52
C ASP A 356 30.09 -26.71 -5.59
N THR A 357 29.33 -27.14 -4.60
CA THR A 357 28.75 -28.46 -4.66
C THR A 357 27.37 -28.40 -5.36
N PRO A 358 27.04 -29.42 -6.18
CA PRO A 358 25.68 -29.60 -6.75
C PRO A 358 24.57 -29.55 -5.69
N ARG A 359 24.95 -29.77 -4.44
CA ARG A 359 24.08 -29.67 -3.27
C ARG A 359 23.65 -28.21 -2.96
N ALA A 360 24.57 -27.24 -3.09
CA ALA A 360 24.28 -25.83 -2.83
C ALA A 360 23.32 -25.26 -3.90
N GLU A 361 23.48 -25.62 -5.17
CA GLU A 361 22.56 -25.25 -6.26
C GLU A 361 21.18 -25.86 -6.05
N LYS A 362 21.12 -27.13 -5.65
CA LYS A 362 19.85 -27.80 -5.34
C LYS A 362 19.13 -27.15 -4.16
N ILE A 363 19.86 -26.75 -3.12
CA ILE A 363 19.28 -26.03 -1.97
C ILE A 363 18.77 -24.65 -2.40
N ARG A 364 19.50 -23.92 -3.26
CA ARG A 364 19.08 -22.60 -3.77
C ARG A 364 17.83 -22.71 -4.65
N ALA A 365 17.79 -23.67 -5.57
CA ALA A 365 16.62 -23.93 -6.40
C ALA A 365 15.40 -24.35 -5.56
N MET A 366 15.62 -25.18 -4.54
CA MET A 366 14.59 -25.59 -3.59
C MET A 366 14.07 -24.40 -2.78
N ASN A 367 14.94 -23.52 -2.28
CA ASN A 367 14.52 -22.33 -1.53
C ASN A 367 13.67 -21.38 -2.38
N LYS A 368 14.02 -21.19 -3.68
CA LYS A 368 13.22 -20.40 -4.63
C LYS A 368 11.83 -21.02 -4.83
N GLY A 369 11.77 -22.34 -5.04
CA GLY A 369 10.51 -23.05 -5.18
C GLY A 369 9.66 -22.97 -3.91
N VAL A 370 10.26 -23.15 -2.75
CA VAL A 370 9.62 -23.08 -1.44
C VAL A 370 9.05 -21.68 -1.20
N THR A 371 9.82 -20.62 -1.42
CA THR A 371 9.33 -19.23 -1.22
C THR A 371 8.17 -18.90 -2.16
N SER A 372 8.27 -19.29 -3.44
CA SER A 372 7.18 -19.08 -4.41
C SER A 372 5.94 -19.89 -4.06
N PHE A 373 6.12 -21.13 -3.58
CA PHE A 373 5.02 -21.96 -3.10
C PHE A 373 4.33 -21.35 -1.86
N PHE A 374 5.11 -20.89 -0.88
CA PHE A 374 4.56 -20.24 0.31
C PHE A 374 3.79 -18.97 -0.06
N LEU A 375 4.32 -18.15 -0.95
CA LEU A 375 3.62 -16.95 -1.42
C LEU A 375 2.30 -17.31 -2.08
N PHE A 376 2.31 -18.30 -2.97
CA PHE A 376 1.11 -18.77 -3.66
C PHE A 376 0.09 -19.39 -2.69
N ALA A 377 0.53 -20.28 -1.81
CA ALA A 377 -0.35 -20.93 -0.82
C ALA A 377 -0.97 -19.91 0.12
N TYR A 378 -0.18 -18.97 0.63
CA TYR A 378 -0.68 -17.91 1.49
C TYR A 378 -1.71 -17.02 0.76
N SER A 379 -1.41 -16.60 -0.47
CA SER A 379 -2.32 -15.81 -1.29
C SER A 379 -3.65 -16.53 -1.55
N SER A 380 -3.59 -17.84 -1.80
CA SER A 380 -4.77 -18.67 -2.02
C SER A 380 -5.62 -18.80 -0.76
N VAL A 381 -4.98 -19.00 0.41
CA VAL A 381 -5.67 -19.08 1.70
C VAL A 381 -6.29 -17.72 2.05
N HIS A 382 -5.58 -16.62 1.83
CA HIS A 382 -6.08 -15.28 2.09
C HIS A 382 -7.29 -14.96 1.22
N LEU A 383 -7.20 -15.26 -0.08
CA LEU A 383 -8.29 -15.07 -1.03
C LEU A 383 -9.51 -15.94 -0.67
N TRP A 384 -9.28 -17.19 -0.22
CA TRP A 384 -10.34 -18.07 0.25
C TRP A 384 -10.98 -17.55 1.56
N TYR A 385 -10.17 -17.02 2.47
CA TYR A 385 -10.66 -16.42 3.70
C TYR A 385 -11.55 -15.19 3.42
N ASP A 386 -11.11 -14.32 2.52
CA ASP A 386 -11.89 -13.16 2.09
C ASP A 386 -13.17 -13.58 1.37
N PHE A 387 -13.13 -14.70 0.61
CA PHE A 387 -14.30 -15.24 -0.05
C PHE A 387 -15.35 -15.81 0.92
N ASN A 388 -14.92 -16.51 1.98
CA ASN A 388 -15.83 -17.17 2.94
C ASN A 388 -16.11 -16.34 4.19
N GLY A 389 -15.40 -15.23 4.38
CA GLY A 389 -15.54 -14.35 5.52
C GLY A 389 -16.66 -13.33 5.38
N SER A 390 -16.65 -12.35 6.29
CA SER A 390 -17.62 -11.25 6.33
C SER A 390 -17.66 -10.40 5.05
N SER A 391 -16.64 -10.46 4.21
CA SER A 391 -16.55 -9.75 2.92
C SER A 391 -17.65 -10.12 1.92
N LEU A 392 -18.24 -11.31 2.01
CA LEU A 392 -19.45 -11.69 1.24
C LEU A 392 -20.65 -10.80 1.53
N ILE A 393 -20.70 -10.26 2.76
CA ILE A 393 -21.80 -9.40 3.25
C ILE A 393 -21.58 -7.94 2.80
N TRP A 394 -20.32 -7.56 2.53
CA TRP A 394 -19.93 -6.17 2.35
C TRP A 394 -19.86 -5.71 0.90
N LEU A 395 -19.78 -6.63 -0.07
CA LEU A 395 -19.71 -6.28 -1.48
C LEU A 395 -21.01 -6.71 -2.20
N HIS A 396 -21.88 -5.75 -2.47
CA HIS A 396 -23.17 -5.96 -3.16
C HIS A 396 -23.43 -4.88 -4.21
N PHE A 397 -24.36 -5.18 -5.12
CA PHE A 397 -24.85 -4.24 -6.12
C PHE A 397 -26.08 -3.52 -5.61
#